data_20c7469a57dd82e31e51a61a8d7da5aa
#
_entry.id   20c7469a57dd82e31e51a61a8d7da5aa
#
_cell.length_a   1.000
_cell.length_b   1.000
_cell.length_c   1.000
_cell.angle_alpha   90.00
_cell.angle_beta   90.00
_cell.angle_gamma   90.00
#
_symmetry.space_group_name_H-M   'P 1'
#
loop_
_entity.id
_entity.type
_entity.pdbx_description
1 polymer ?
#
loop_
_entity_poly.entity_id
_entity_poly.type
_entity_poly.pdbx_seq_one_letter_code
_entity_poly.pdbx_strand_id
1 'polypeptide(L)'
;MIKEFEIFIPDEKIELLNKKIDLTRWPDEINDNRWTLGTKKSYLQEAVATWRSSFDWRKHEAKLNEAGSFKYKSNSGLELHYLHKKSGSNNAIPLLLTHGWPGSVQEFLKMMPLLINGKDGIEFDVVCPAIPGYGFSDKPTERGMNAQEVAKLENELMLALGYENYIAQGGDWGSMITKWIAELFPENCLGIHLNLVIAFPPEGQDPLEGVSAEEAEGMKNIEKYQATGYGYFAIQSTKPQTVGYGLNDSPVGLAAWIIEKFHGWTKEDTDKLVVSLDDILAIVSLYWYTESITSSARFYFENGPLGFTFNPVSQPMAGAIFENEIARPPRAWAEKIYNIVQWNQYPGGHFAALENPDILANDIFSFVAKLEI
;
A
#
# COMPACT_ATOMS: atom_id res chain seq x y z
N MET A 1 3.40 23.29 7.86
CA MET A 1 2.11 23.88 8.35
C MET A 1 1.03 22.86 8.12
N ILE A 2 0.25 22.55 9.15
CA ILE A 2 -0.87 21.58 9.12
C ILE A 2 -2.18 22.34 8.94
N LYS A 3 -3.08 21.82 8.07
CA LYS A 3 -4.43 22.37 7.87
C LYS A 3 -5.44 21.22 7.66
N GLU A 4 -6.66 21.40 8.12
CA GLU A 4 -7.78 20.51 7.76
C GLU A 4 -7.98 20.55 6.25
N PHE A 5 -8.37 19.40 5.69
CA PHE A 5 -8.60 19.25 4.27
C PHE A 5 -9.88 18.44 4.05
N GLU A 6 -10.95 19.11 3.64
CA GLU A 6 -12.17 18.44 3.24
C GLU A 6 -12.01 17.86 1.83
N ILE A 7 -12.12 16.55 1.73
CA ILE A 7 -12.16 15.85 0.44
C ILE A 7 -13.54 16.08 -0.18
N PHE A 8 -13.54 16.69 -1.34
CA PHE A 8 -14.73 16.91 -2.13
C PHE A 8 -14.40 16.79 -3.62
N ILE A 9 -14.99 15.82 -4.30
CA ILE A 9 -14.90 15.66 -5.75
C ILE A 9 -16.10 16.38 -6.39
N PRO A 10 -15.87 17.39 -7.25
CA PRO A 10 -16.96 18.07 -7.93
C PRO A 10 -17.85 17.12 -8.75
N ASP A 11 -19.14 17.37 -8.81
CA ASP A 11 -20.10 16.52 -9.54
C ASP A 11 -19.75 16.39 -11.01
N GLU A 12 -19.17 17.42 -11.62
CA GLU A 12 -18.71 17.41 -13.01
C GLU A 12 -17.63 16.34 -13.25
N LYS A 13 -16.78 16.05 -12.25
CA LYS A 13 -15.79 14.95 -12.36
C LYS A 13 -16.47 13.59 -12.32
N ILE A 14 -17.51 13.43 -11.50
CA ILE A 14 -18.31 12.20 -11.44
C ILE A 14 -19.08 12.00 -12.76
N GLU A 15 -19.67 13.06 -13.29
CA GLU A 15 -20.32 13.01 -14.61
C GLU A 15 -19.34 12.70 -15.74
N LEU A 16 -18.13 13.26 -15.69
CA LEU A 16 -17.10 12.97 -16.68
C LEU A 16 -16.70 11.49 -16.64
N LEU A 17 -16.52 10.91 -15.45
CA LEU A 17 -16.30 9.47 -15.29
C LEU A 17 -17.40 8.67 -15.98
N ASN A 18 -18.65 8.99 -15.69
CA ASN A 18 -19.80 8.30 -16.26
C ASN A 18 -19.83 8.39 -17.80
N LYS A 19 -19.58 9.58 -18.35
CA LYS A 19 -19.49 9.79 -19.82
C LYS A 19 -18.35 8.98 -20.43
N LYS A 20 -17.19 8.94 -19.78
CA LYS A 20 -16.04 8.16 -20.27
C LYS A 20 -16.31 6.66 -20.23
N ILE A 21 -16.99 6.16 -19.20
CA ILE A 21 -17.42 4.75 -19.12
C ILE A 21 -18.39 4.44 -20.29
N ASP A 22 -19.38 5.29 -20.55
CA ASP A 22 -20.37 5.10 -21.61
C ASP A 22 -19.74 5.08 -23.03
N LEU A 23 -18.57 5.70 -23.20
CA LEU A 23 -17.84 5.75 -24.46
C LEU A 23 -16.79 4.64 -24.62
N THR A 24 -16.74 3.68 -23.72
CA THR A 24 -15.73 2.61 -23.72
C THR A 24 -15.83 1.76 -24.98
N ARG A 25 -14.67 1.60 -25.66
CA ARG A 25 -14.49 0.65 -26.74
C ARG A 25 -13.87 -0.62 -26.18
N TRP A 26 -14.66 -1.67 -26.08
CA TRP A 26 -14.21 -2.94 -25.55
C TRP A 26 -13.30 -3.67 -26.56
N PRO A 27 -12.12 -4.19 -26.14
CA PRO A 27 -11.31 -5.04 -26.99
C PRO A 27 -11.98 -6.39 -27.22
N ASP A 28 -11.49 -7.15 -28.19
CA ASP A 28 -11.77 -8.57 -28.29
C ASP A 28 -11.16 -9.33 -27.09
N GLU A 29 -11.53 -10.59 -26.96
CA GLU A 29 -10.97 -11.51 -25.98
C GLU A 29 -10.99 -12.92 -26.60
N ILE A 30 -9.93 -13.70 -26.36
CA ILE A 30 -9.96 -15.09 -26.77
C ILE A 30 -10.92 -15.90 -25.88
N ASN A 31 -11.50 -16.97 -26.42
CA ASN A 31 -12.28 -17.90 -25.62
C ASN A 31 -11.42 -18.51 -24.53
N ASP A 32 -12.00 -18.69 -23.33
CA ASP A 32 -11.33 -19.30 -22.18
C ASP A 32 -10.21 -18.43 -21.53
N ASN A 33 -10.36 -17.11 -21.53
CA ASN A 33 -9.52 -16.25 -20.70
C ASN A 33 -9.90 -16.41 -19.21
N ARG A 34 -9.06 -17.13 -18.45
CA ARG A 34 -9.19 -17.34 -17.00
C ARG A 34 -8.24 -16.44 -16.23
N TRP A 35 -8.16 -15.17 -16.58
CA TRP A 35 -7.18 -14.21 -16.07
C TRP A 35 -5.73 -14.44 -16.53
N THR A 36 -5.46 -15.45 -17.31
CA THR A 36 -4.10 -15.76 -17.81
C THR A 36 -3.50 -14.70 -18.73
N LEU A 37 -4.35 -13.92 -19.39
CA LEU A 37 -3.96 -12.80 -20.26
C LEU A 37 -4.17 -11.44 -19.59
N GLY A 38 -4.45 -11.41 -18.31
CA GLY A 38 -4.82 -10.20 -17.55
C GLY A 38 -6.30 -10.19 -17.18
N THR A 39 -6.83 -9.01 -16.92
CA THR A 39 -8.20 -8.83 -16.43
C THR A 39 -9.24 -9.45 -17.37
N LYS A 40 -10.03 -10.40 -16.84
CA LYS A 40 -11.10 -11.07 -17.57
C LYS A 40 -12.18 -10.07 -18.00
N LYS A 41 -12.46 -10.02 -19.30
CA LYS A 41 -13.39 -9.03 -19.89
C LYS A 41 -14.78 -9.07 -19.28
N SER A 42 -15.35 -10.27 -19.08
CA SER A 42 -16.70 -10.39 -18.49
C SER A 42 -16.74 -9.85 -17.07
N TYR A 43 -15.72 -10.14 -16.26
CA TYR A 43 -15.60 -9.58 -14.89
C TYR A 43 -15.48 -8.04 -14.93
N LEU A 44 -14.63 -7.52 -15.80
CA LEU A 44 -14.45 -6.07 -15.92
C LEU A 44 -15.73 -5.37 -16.37
N GLN A 45 -16.50 -5.98 -17.27
CA GLN A 45 -17.79 -5.45 -17.70
C GLN A 45 -18.81 -5.36 -16.55
N GLU A 46 -18.87 -6.40 -15.71
CA GLU A 46 -19.72 -6.39 -14.50
C GLU A 46 -19.24 -5.35 -13.46
N ALA A 47 -17.94 -5.27 -13.24
CA ALA A 47 -17.35 -4.27 -12.34
C ALA A 47 -17.64 -2.83 -12.81
N VAL A 48 -17.47 -2.56 -14.09
CA VAL A 48 -17.73 -1.25 -14.71
C VAL A 48 -19.21 -0.92 -14.70
N ALA A 49 -20.09 -1.90 -14.94
CA ALA A 49 -21.54 -1.71 -14.82
C ALA A 49 -21.95 -1.34 -13.37
N THR A 50 -21.35 -1.99 -12.38
CA THR A 50 -21.51 -1.65 -10.96
C THR A 50 -20.99 -0.24 -10.66
N TRP A 51 -19.82 0.09 -11.15
CA TRP A 51 -19.21 1.42 -10.98
C TRP A 51 -20.07 2.53 -11.54
N ARG A 52 -20.67 2.28 -12.71
CA ARG A 52 -21.54 3.22 -13.43
C ARG A 52 -22.90 3.42 -12.77
N SER A 53 -23.47 2.38 -12.17
CA SER A 53 -24.90 2.36 -11.80
C SER A 53 -25.19 2.38 -10.30
N SER A 54 -24.36 1.72 -9.48
CA SER A 54 -24.67 1.49 -8.06
C SER A 54 -23.54 1.85 -7.10
N PHE A 55 -22.33 2.04 -7.58
CA PHE A 55 -21.23 2.53 -6.75
C PHE A 55 -21.46 4.00 -6.38
N ASP A 56 -21.28 4.32 -5.11
CA ASP A 56 -21.50 5.66 -4.57
C ASP A 56 -20.20 6.23 -3.98
N TRP A 57 -19.49 7.05 -4.77
CA TRP A 57 -18.29 7.73 -4.32
C TRP A 57 -18.52 8.57 -3.06
N ARG A 58 -19.67 9.22 -2.91
CA ARG A 58 -19.95 10.10 -1.76
C ARG A 58 -19.83 9.38 -0.41
N LYS A 59 -20.17 8.09 -0.36
CA LYS A 59 -19.99 7.27 0.84
C LYS A 59 -18.51 7.08 1.19
N HIS A 60 -17.65 6.88 0.20
CA HIS A 60 -16.20 6.73 0.40
C HIS A 60 -15.54 8.06 0.75
N GLU A 61 -15.95 9.14 0.10
CA GLU A 61 -15.54 10.50 0.40
C GLU A 61 -15.87 10.87 1.86
N ALA A 62 -17.08 10.57 2.32
CA ALA A 62 -17.50 10.78 3.70
C ALA A 62 -16.62 9.99 4.69
N LYS A 63 -16.35 8.69 4.43
CA LYS A 63 -15.50 7.85 5.28
C LYS A 63 -14.07 8.41 5.40
N LEU A 64 -13.50 8.90 4.30
CA LEU A 64 -12.18 9.53 4.31
C LEU A 64 -12.17 10.81 5.16
N ASN A 65 -13.19 11.64 5.05
CA ASN A 65 -13.34 12.86 5.85
C ASN A 65 -13.57 12.53 7.34
N GLU A 66 -14.38 11.52 7.66
CA GLU A 66 -14.64 11.03 9.02
C GLU A 66 -13.38 10.45 9.69
N ALA A 67 -12.47 9.87 8.91
CA ALA A 67 -11.19 9.38 9.39
C ALA A 67 -10.22 10.52 9.78
N GLY A 68 -10.57 11.79 9.52
CA GLY A 68 -9.77 12.96 9.83
C GLY A 68 -8.74 13.24 8.72
N SER A 69 -9.16 14.03 7.74
CA SER A 69 -8.36 14.37 6.57
C SER A 69 -7.66 15.71 6.73
N PHE A 70 -6.36 15.72 6.49
CA PHE A 70 -5.49 16.89 6.65
C PHE A 70 -4.48 17.00 5.53
N LYS A 71 -3.89 18.20 5.40
CA LYS A 71 -2.69 18.44 4.59
C LYS A 71 -1.56 19.00 5.43
N TYR A 72 -0.36 18.54 5.17
CA TYR A 72 0.89 19.02 5.74
C TYR A 72 1.76 19.61 4.64
N LYS A 73 2.13 20.88 4.77
CA LYS A 73 3.13 21.50 3.90
C LYS A 73 4.51 21.28 4.48
N SER A 74 5.32 20.46 3.80
CA SER A 74 6.68 20.10 4.17
C SER A 74 7.67 21.26 3.97
N ASN A 75 8.88 21.10 4.50
CA ASN A 75 9.99 22.04 4.31
C ASN A 75 10.44 22.13 2.84
N SER A 76 10.25 21.03 2.07
CA SER A 76 10.50 21.03 0.61
C SER A 76 9.43 21.75 -0.20
N GLY A 77 8.33 22.16 0.44
CA GLY A 77 7.22 22.85 -0.20
C GLY A 77 6.10 21.95 -0.71
N LEU A 78 6.28 20.60 -0.70
CA LEU A 78 5.24 19.63 -1.06
C LEU A 78 4.13 19.59 -0.01
N GLU A 79 2.88 19.53 -0.43
CA GLU A 79 1.74 19.27 0.44
C GLU A 79 1.44 17.77 0.45
N LEU A 80 1.57 17.14 1.64
CA LEU A 80 1.16 15.75 1.87
C LEU A 80 -0.27 15.72 2.41
N HIS A 81 -1.13 14.95 1.78
CA HIS A 81 -2.40 14.56 2.35
C HIS A 81 -2.17 13.39 3.32
N TYR A 82 -2.86 13.40 4.45
CA TYR A 82 -2.82 12.29 5.40
C TYR A 82 -4.14 12.17 6.16
N LEU A 83 -4.45 10.98 6.62
CA LEU A 83 -5.49 10.73 7.60
C LEU A 83 -4.85 10.72 8.99
N HIS A 84 -5.51 11.31 9.98
CA HIS A 84 -5.04 11.34 11.36
C HIS A 84 -6.21 11.23 12.32
N LYS A 85 -6.17 10.21 13.18
CA LYS A 85 -7.18 9.99 14.20
C LYS A 85 -6.51 9.62 15.50
N LYS A 86 -6.85 10.35 16.57
CA LYS A 86 -6.39 10.09 17.94
C LYS A 86 -7.33 9.15 18.67
N SER A 87 -6.79 8.27 19.53
CA SER A 87 -7.59 7.43 20.41
C SER A 87 -8.27 8.27 21.52
N GLY A 88 -7.65 9.38 21.89
CA GLY A 88 -8.07 10.20 23.03
C GLY A 88 -7.39 9.81 24.35
N SER A 89 -6.60 8.76 24.37
CA SER A 89 -5.78 8.38 25.52
C SER A 89 -4.52 9.24 25.61
N ASN A 90 -4.14 9.62 26.83
CA ASN A 90 -2.88 10.33 27.06
C ASN A 90 -1.64 9.43 26.87
N ASN A 91 -1.84 8.12 26.87
CA ASN A 91 -0.78 7.12 26.72
C ASN A 91 -0.83 6.41 25.36
N ALA A 92 -1.54 7.00 24.37
CA ALA A 92 -1.61 6.43 23.03
C ALA A 92 -0.24 6.41 22.37
N ILE A 93 0.08 5.31 21.71
CA ILE A 93 1.32 5.14 20.98
C ILE A 93 1.10 5.67 19.55
N PRO A 94 1.94 6.60 19.07
CA PRO A 94 1.83 7.05 17.68
C PRO A 94 2.17 5.92 16.71
N LEU A 95 1.28 5.68 15.74
CA LEU A 95 1.43 4.65 14.72
C LEU A 95 1.32 5.26 13.33
N LEU A 96 2.40 5.16 12.58
CA LEU A 96 2.47 5.56 11.18
C LEU A 96 2.13 4.36 10.29
N LEU A 97 1.14 4.48 9.41
CA LEU A 97 0.73 3.45 8.45
C LEU A 97 0.98 3.92 7.02
N THR A 98 1.90 3.27 6.32
CA THR A 98 2.26 3.64 4.94
C THR A 98 1.78 2.60 3.95
N HIS A 99 0.96 3.06 2.98
CA HIS A 99 0.41 2.23 1.90
C HIS A 99 1.42 1.99 0.76
N GLY A 100 0.99 1.28 -0.27
CA GLY A 100 1.74 1.08 -1.51
C GLY A 100 0.92 1.26 -2.78
N TRP A 101 1.30 0.58 -3.87
CA TRP A 101 0.63 0.60 -5.16
C TRP A 101 0.02 -0.79 -5.48
N PRO A 102 -1.22 -0.88 -6.00
CA PRO A 102 -2.12 0.21 -6.39
C PRO A 102 -3.03 0.69 -5.24
N GLY A 103 -2.52 0.65 -4.03
CA GLY A 103 -3.24 1.05 -2.83
C GLY A 103 -3.33 2.55 -2.57
N SER A 104 -3.85 2.88 -1.41
CA SER A 104 -3.98 4.25 -0.92
C SER A 104 -4.27 4.24 0.58
N VAL A 105 -4.40 5.42 1.19
CA VAL A 105 -4.87 5.56 2.59
C VAL A 105 -6.22 4.89 2.86
N GLN A 106 -7.02 4.61 1.82
CA GLN A 106 -8.31 3.92 1.94
C GLN A 106 -8.17 2.49 2.46
N GLU A 107 -7.01 1.85 2.25
CA GLU A 107 -6.76 0.49 2.75
C GLU A 107 -6.90 0.38 4.26
N PHE A 108 -6.57 1.45 4.97
CA PHE A 108 -6.53 1.46 6.43
C PHE A 108 -7.86 1.81 7.11
N LEU A 109 -8.88 2.26 6.36
CA LEU A 109 -10.14 2.74 6.92
C LEU A 109 -10.86 1.70 7.80
N LYS A 110 -10.74 0.40 7.47
CA LYS A 110 -11.32 -0.67 8.29
C LYS A 110 -10.48 -1.00 9.53
N MET A 111 -9.17 -0.81 9.44
CA MET A 111 -8.22 -1.13 10.50
C MET A 111 -8.09 0.01 11.52
N MET A 112 -8.19 1.27 11.10
CA MET A 112 -8.04 2.44 11.98
C MET A 112 -8.93 2.38 13.23
N PRO A 113 -10.25 2.08 13.14
CA PRO A 113 -11.09 1.99 14.34
C PRO A 113 -10.62 0.92 15.33
N LEU A 114 -10.10 -0.22 14.85
CA LEU A 114 -9.59 -1.29 15.70
C LEU A 114 -8.37 -0.83 16.50
N LEU A 115 -7.45 -0.13 15.84
CA LEU A 115 -6.22 0.39 16.44
C LEU A 115 -6.51 1.51 17.46
N ILE A 116 -7.44 2.40 17.12
CA ILE A 116 -7.82 3.55 17.95
C ILE A 116 -8.60 3.12 19.20
N ASN A 117 -9.52 2.16 19.06
CA ASN A 117 -10.29 1.61 20.17
C ASN A 117 -9.43 0.80 21.16
N GLY A 118 -8.26 0.35 20.69
CA GLY A 118 -7.28 -0.30 21.52
C GLY A 118 -7.58 -1.76 21.85
N LYS A 119 -6.58 -2.41 22.44
CA LYS A 119 -6.64 -3.78 22.92
C LYS A 119 -5.64 -3.96 24.06
N ASP A 120 -6.05 -4.63 25.13
CA ASP A 120 -5.20 -4.99 26.29
C ASP A 120 -4.43 -3.80 26.89
N GLY A 121 -5.03 -2.60 26.87
CA GLY A 121 -4.46 -1.37 27.39
C GLY A 121 -3.52 -0.64 26.41
N ILE A 122 -3.35 -1.14 25.19
CA ILE A 122 -2.59 -0.49 24.10
C ILE A 122 -3.60 0.21 23.19
N GLU A 123 -3.40 1.50 22.94
CA GLU A 123 -4.17 2.32 22.01
C GLU A 123 -3.23 3.10 21.11
N PHE A 124 -3.67 3.39 19.89
CA PHE A 124 -2.84 4.13 18.94
C PHE A 124 -3.45 5.46 18.53
N ASP A 125 -2.59 6.48 18.42
CA ASP A 125 -2.84 7.63 17.58
C ASP A 125 -2.35 7.29 16.16
N VAL A 126 -3.26 7.20 15.20
CA VAL A 126 -2.97 6.67 13.86
C VAL A 126 -2.77 7.79 12.86
N VAL A 127 -1.67 7.72 12.11
CA VAL A 127 -1.32 8.63 11.01
C VAL A 127 -1.12 7.82 9.74
N CYS A 128 -1.88 8.14 8.66
CA CYS A 128 -1.80 7.45 7.37
C CYS A 128 -1.51 8.47 6.27
N PRO A 129 -0.25 8.76 5.93
CA PRO A 129 0.08 9.66 4.83
C PRO A 129 -0.20 9.01 3.46
N ALA A 130 -0.65 9.81 2.52
CA ALA A 130 -0.65 9.44 1.11
C ALA A 130 0.75 9.76 0.53
N ILE A 131 1.41 8.77 -0.03
CA ILE A 131 2.73 8.91 -0.67
C ILE A 131 2.67 10.05 -1.70
N PRO A 132 3.70 10.92 -1.83
CA PRO A 132 3.76 11.94 -2.88
C PRO A 132 3.48 11.36 -4.27
N GLY A 133 2.53 11.97 -4.98
CA GLY A 133 2.07 11.47 -6.27
C GLY A 133 0.88 10.52 -6.20
N TYR A 134 0.39 10.18 -5.00
CA TYR A 134 -0.80 9.37 -4.76
C TYR A 134 -1.92 10.20 -4.14
N GLY A 135 -3.16 9.85 -4.48
CA GLY A 135 -4.35 10.46 -3.89
C GLY A 135 -4.29 11.99 -3.92
N PHE A 136 -4.53 12.62 -2.78
CA PHE A 136 -4.58 14.08 -2.65
C PHE A 136 -3.25 14.72 -2.24
N SER A 137 -2.15 13.97 -2.15
CA SER A 137 -0.81 14.51 -2.01
C SER A 137 -0.33 15.16 -3.32
N ASP A 138 0.53 16.15 -3.21
CA ASP A 138 1.13 16.79 -4.38
C ASP A 138 1.88 15.78 -5.25
N LYS A 139 1.85 16.02 -6.56
CA LYS A 139 2.59 15.23 -7.54
C LYS A 139 3.97 15.85 -7.75
N PRO A 140 5.06 15.16 -7.36
CA PRO A 140 6.40 15.69 -7.60
C PRO A 140 6.63 16.00 -9.08
N THR A 141 7.15 17.19 -9.33
CA THR A 141 7.48 17.65 -10.70
C THR A 141 8.97 17.48 -11.02
N GLU A 142 9.78 17.34 -9.98
CA GLU A 142 11.22 17.11 -10.08
C GLU A 142 11.56 15.64 -9.87
N ARG A 143 12.74 15.24 -10.35
CA ARG A 143 13.28 13.90 -10.18
C ARG A 143 13.74 13.64 -8.74
N GLY A 144 13.78 12.38 -8.34
CA GLY A 144 14.39 11.95 -7.08
C GLY A 144 13.43 11.60 -5.95
N MET A 145 12.10 11.73 -6.14
CA MET A 145 11.13 11.34 -5.12
C MET A 145 11.01 9.81 -5.07
N ASN A 146 11.87 9.18 -4.30
CA ASN A 146 11.96 7.74 -4.06
C ASN A 146 11.55 7.40 -2.61
N ALA A 147 11.62 6.11 -2.23
CA ALA A 147 11.23 5.63 -0.90
C ALA A 147 12.03 6.28 0.24
N GLN A 148 13.31 6.59 0.01
CA GLN A 148 14.15 7.27 1.00
C GLN A 148 13.70 8.70 1.24
N GLU A 149 13.35 9.44 0.19
CA GLU A 149 12.85 10.81 0.32
C GLU A 149 11.45 10.85 0.95
N VAL A 150 10.60 9.87 0.63
CA VAL A 150 9.29 9.73 1.29
C VAL A 150 9.46 9.44 2.78
N ALA A 151 10.39 8.57 3.17
CA ALA A 151 10.69 8.30 4.58
C ALA A 151 11.08 9.57 5.35
N LYS A 152 11.86 10.46 4.73
CA LYS A 152 12.21 11.77 5.33
C LYS A 152 10.98 12.66 5.51
N LEU A 153 10.10 12.71 4.52
CA LEU A 153 8.87 13.50 4.58
C LEU A 153 7.87 12.96 5.62
N GLU A 154 7.78 11.64 5.76
CA GLU A 154 6.90 11.01 6.76
C GLU A 154 7.43 11.21 8.18
N ASN A 155 8.74 11.09 8.40
CA ASN A 155 9.33 11.46 9.69
C ASN A 155 9.14 12.95 10.01
N GLU A 156 9.33 13.83 9.03
CA GLU A 156 9.06 15.28 9.18
C GLU A 156 7.59 15.54 9.57
N LEU A 157 6.64 14.83 8.97
CA LEU A 157 5.22 14.89 9.33
C LEU A 157 4.98 14.45 10.77
N MET A 158 5.54 13.32 11.21
CA MET A 158 5.37 12.81 12.58
C MET A 158 5.91 13.81 13.60
N LEU A 159 7.09 14.38 13.38
CA LEU A 159 7.66 15.41 14.24
C LEU A 159 6.82 16.70 14.24
N ALA A 160 6.26 17.10 13.10
CA ALA A 160 5.37 18.26 13.00
C ALA A 160 4.04 18.06 13.73
N LEU A 161 3.59 16.82 13.91
CA LEU A 161 2.43 16.44 14.72
C LEU A 161 2.75 16.37 16.23
N GLY A 162 4.02 16.50 16.61
CA GLY A 162 4.50 16.41 17.99
C GLY A 162 4.83 14.97 18.45
N TYR A 163 4.93 14.03 17.51
CA TYR A 163 5.28 12.64 17.78
C TYR A 163 6.79 12.43 17.60
N GLU A 164 7.55 12.61 18.68
CA GLU A 164 9.00 12.42 18.67
C GLU A 164 9.40 10.94 18.52
N ASN A 165 8.56 10.04 19.03
CA ASN A 165 8.74 8.59 18.95
C ASN A 165 7.48 7.93 18.43
N TYR A 166 7.63 6.94 17.54
CA TYR A 166 6.49 6.25 16.93
C TYR A 166 6.84 4.85 16.43
N ILE A 167 5.82 4.03 16.24
CA ILE A 167 5.90 2.76 15.52
C ILE A 167 5.57 3.02 14.04
N ALA A 168 6.32 2.41 13.12
CA ALA A 168 6.02 2.49 11.69
C ALA A 168 5.59 1.12 11.14
N GLN A 169 4.51 1.12 10.36
CA GLN A 169 3.98 -0.07 9.68
C GLN A 169 3.87 0.20 8.18
N GLY A 170 4.20 -0.81 7.37
CA GLY A 170 4.04 -0.72 5.92
C GLY A 170 3.93 -2.06 5.23
N GLY A 171 3.23 -2.05 4.10
CA GLY A 171 3.18 -3.10 3.09
C GLY A 171 3.56 -2.53 1.72
N ASP A 172 3.89 -3.36 0.74
CA ASP A 172 4.29 -2.93 -0.60
C ASP A 172 5.41 -1.86 -0.56
N TRP A 173 5.25 -0.72 -1.26
CA TRP A 173 6.17 0.41 -1.14
C TRP A 173 6.27 0.96 0.28
N GLY A 174 5.18 0.89 1.05
CA GLY A 174 5.18 1.27 2.46
C GLY A 174 6.17 0.46 3.28
N SER A 175 6.43 -0.80 2.95
CA SER A 175 7.45 -1.60 3.65
C SER A 175 8.87 -1.08 3.40
N MET A 176 9.15 -0.64 2.17
CA MET A 176 10.44 -0.02 1.83
C MET A 176 10.61 1.34 2.51
N ILE A 177 9.56 2.15 2.54
CA ILE A 177 9.55 3.44 3.22
C ILE A 177 9.76 3.24 4.72
N THR A 178 9.03 2.31 5.34
CA THR A 178 9.16 1.95 6.77
C THR A 178 10.58 1.49 7.12
N LYS A 179 11.19 0.68 6.26
CA LYS A 179 12.61 0.26 6.42
C LYS A 179 13.54 1.46 6.38
N TRP A 180 13.34 2.40 5.43
CA TRP A 180 14.13 3.63 5.35
C TRP A 180 13.93 4.53 6.57
N ILE A 181 12.73 4.59 7.16
CA ILE A 181 12.48 5.32 8.42
C ILE A 181 13.35 4.74 9.53
N ALA A 182 13.35 3.42 9.71
CA ALA A 182 14.17 2.76 10.74
C ALA A 182 15.69 2.97 10.53
N GLU A 183 16.14 3.05 9.27
CA GLU A 183 17.56 3.26 8.94
C GLU A 183 18.00 4.72 9.17
N LEU A 184 17.16 5.69 8.77
CA LEU A 184 17.52 7.11 8.77
C LEU A 184 17.21 7.79 10.10
N PHE A 185 16.20 7.32 10.85
CA PHE A 185 15.67 7.95 12.06
C PHE A 185 15.54 6.95 13.21
N PRO A 186 16.63 6.23 13.56
CA PRO A 186 16.61 5.22 14.60
C PRO A 186 16.23 5.78 15.98
N GLU A 187 16.42 7.08 16.21
CA GLU A 187 16.05 7.77 17.44
C GLU A 187 14.54 8.04 17.54
N ASN A 188 13.81 8.11 16.42
CA ASN A 188 12.37 8.36 16.40
C ASN A 188 11.55 7.07 16.21
N CYS A 189 12.10 6.10 15.47
CA CYS A 189 11.43 4.85 15.16
C CYS A 189 11.64 3.82 16.27
N LEU A 190 10.62 3.57 17.08
CA LEU A 190 10.67 2.59 18.17
C LEU A 190 10.64 1.14 17.71
N GLY A 191 10.10 0.90 16.52
CA GLY A 191 10.01 -0.42 15.91
C GLY A 191 9.26 -0.38 14.58
N ILE A 192 9.45 -1.42 13.79
CA ILE A 192 8.80 -1.54 12.47
C ILE A 192 7.98 -2.80 12.36
N HIS A 193 6.84 -2.69 11.70
CA HIS A 193 5.94 -3.80 11.41
C HIS A 193 5.74 -3.90 9.89
N LEU A 194 6.03 -5.04 9.28
CA LEU A 194 6.00 -5.23 7.83
C LEU A 194 5.08 -6.40 7.46
N ASN A 195 4.17 -6.18 6.51
CA ASN A 195 3.38 -7.26 5.91
C ASN A 195 3.86 -7.67 4.50
N LEU A 196 4.77 -6.93 3.89
CA LEU A 196 5.64 -7.39 2.81
C LEU A 196 7.10 -7.27 3.29
N VAL A 197 7.78 -8.39 3.49
CA VAL A 197 9.19 -8.40 3.84
C VAL A 197 10.01 -8.66 2.58
N ILE A 198 10.97 -7.80 2.29
CA ILE A 198 11.91 -8.00 1.18
C ILE A 198 13.27 -8.35 1.75
N ALA A 199 13.77 -9.53 1.38
CA ALA A 199 15.10 -9.99 1.72
C ALA A 199 15.62 -10.88 0.58
N PHE A 200 16.95 -10.95 0.44
CA PHE A 200 17.63 -11.72 -0.60
C PHE A 200 18.55 -12.79 0.02
N PRO A 201 18.88 -13.84 -0.74
CA PRO A 201 19.85 -14.83 -0.28
C PRO A 201 21.17 -14.15 0.09
N PRO A 202 21.79 -14.55 1.21
CA PRO A 202 23.07 -14.00 1.63
C PRO A 202 24.17 -14.35 0.61
N GLU A 203 25.00 -13.37 0.26
CA GLU A 203 26.10 -13.60 -0.68
C GLU A 203 27.10 -14.64 -0.15
N GLY A 204 27.48 -15.58 -1.01
CA GLY A 204 28.53 -16.58 -0.71
C GLY A 204 28.09 -17.67 0.27
N GLN A 205 26.82 -17.76 0.62
CA GLN A 205 26.25 -18.82 1.48
C GLN A 205 25.27 -19.68 0.67
N ASP A 206 24.95 -20.87 1.18
CA ASP A 206 23.87 -21.67 0.61
C ASP A 206 22.52 -20.92 0.84
N PRO A 207 21.79 -20.56 -0.22
CA PRO A 207 20.52 -19.86 -0.09
C PRO A 207 19.45 -20.66 0.68
N LEU A 208 19.61 -21.98 0.79
CA LEU A 208 18.69 -22.86 1.51
C LEU A 208 19.15 -23.16 2.95
N GLU A 209 20.29 -22.64 3.39
CA GLU A 209 20.75 -22.84 4.77
C GLU A 209 19.77 -22.21 5.78
N GLY A 210 19.24 -23.01 6.69
CA GLY A 210 18.28 -22.59 7.70
C GLY A 210 16.85 -22.37 7.18
N VAL A 211 16.57 -22.70 5.92
CA VAL A 211 15.26 -22.55 5.29
C VAL A 211 14.41 -23.80 5.53
N SER A 212 13.22 -23.63 6.08
CA SER A 212 12.24 -24.72 6.23
C SER A 212 11.60 -25.12 4.89
N ALA A 213 11.00 -26.31 4.83
CA ALA A 213 10.27 -26.75 3.63
C ALA A 213 9.07 -25.83 3.29
N GLU A 214 8.42 -25.27 4.29
CA GLU A 214 7.32 -24.31 4.11
C GLU A 214 7.80 -22.98 3.54
N GLU A 215 8.94 -22.45 4.03
CA GLU A 215 9.55 -21.25 3.50
C GLU A 215 10.05 -21.44 2.07
N ALA A 216 10.62 -22.62 1.77
CA ALA A 216 11.02 -22.97 0.40
C ALA A 216 9.82 -23.02 -0.56
N GLU A 217 8.66 -23.47 -0.10
CA GLU A 217 7.41 -23.39 -0.88
C GLU A 217 6.97 -21.94 -1.09
N GLY A 218 7.10 -21.08 -0.05
CA GLY A 218 6.79 -19.64 -0.12
C GLY A 218 7.68 -18.89 -1.14
N MET A 219 8.90 -19.35 -1.38
CA MET A 219 9.78 -18.74 -2.40
C MET A 219 9.23 -18.87 -3.82
N LYS A 220 8.38 -19.86 -4.09
CA LYS A 220 7.73 -20.02 -5.40
C LYS A 220 6.79 -18.87 -5.74
N ASN A 221 6.30 -18.11 -4.75
CA ASN A 221 5.47 -16.94 -5.00
C ASN A 221 6.25 -15.87 -5.80
N ILE A 222 7.50 -15.61 -5.42
CA ILE A 222 8.33 -14.63 -6.15
C ILE A 222 8.70 -15.15 -7.55
N GLU A 223 8.97 -16.45 -7.69
CA GLU A 223 9.25 -17.06 -9.00
C GLU A 223 8.02 -16.92 -9.93
N LYS A 224 6.82 -17.22 -9.43
CA LYS A 224 5.57 -17.06 -10.15
C LYS A 224 5.33 -15.60 -10.53
N TYR A 225 5.50 -14.68 -9.57
CA TYR A 225 5.36 -13.24 -9.80
C TYR A 225 6.32 -12.77 -10.90
N GLN A 226 7.58 -13.17 -10.86
CA GLN A 226 8.58 -12.82 -11.88
C GLN A 226 8.23 -13.39 -13.27
N ALA A 227 7.69 -14.60 -13.31
CA ALA A 227 7.35 -15.26 -14.56
C ALA A 227 6.09 -14.68 -15.24
N THR A 228 5.08 -14.30 -14.47
CA THR A 228 3.74 -13.99 -15.02
C THR A 228 3.14 -12.66 -14.55
N GLY A 229 3.59 -12.11 -13.43
CA GLY A 229 3.01 -10.90 -12.80
C GLY A 229 3.84 -9.62 -12.94
N TYR A 230 5.12 -9.71 -13.33
CA TYR A 230 6.08 -8.60 -13.27
C TYR A 230 5.92 -7.52 -14.35
N GLY A 231 5.13 -7.77 -15.39
CA GLY A 231 5.03 -6.88 -16.56
C GLY A 231 4.69 -5.43 -16.24
N TYR A 232 3.78 -5.20 -15.31
CA TYR A 232 3.40 -3.84 -14.85
C TYR A 232 4.59 -3.11 -14.23
N PHE A 233 5.39 -3.80 -13.40
CA PHE A 233 6.57 -3.24 -12.74
C PHE A 233 7.60 -2.79 -13.78
N ALA A 234 7.90 -3.64 -14.78
CA ALA A 234 8.82 -3.31 -15.85
C ALA A 234 8.38 -2.08 -16.65
N ILE A 235 7.09 -1.94 -16.92
CA ILE A 235 6.53 -0.77 -17.61
C ILE A 235 6.62 0.49 -16.71
N GLN A 236 6.18 0.41 -15.48
CA GLN A 236 6.15 1.54 -14.55
C GLN A 236 7.55 2.02 -14.16
N SER A 237 8.53 1.12 -14.05
CA SER A 237 9.92 1.47 -13.74
C SER A 237 10.72 1.99 -14.94
N THR A 238 10.22 1.84 -16.17
CA THR A 238 10.96 2.26 -17.38
C THR A 238 10.25 3.34 -18.19
N LYS A 239 8.94 3.24 -18.40
CA LYS A 239 8.13 4.11 -19.24
C LYS A 239 6.80 4.51 -18.59
N PRO A 240 6.79 5.02 -17.34
CA PRO A 240 5.56 5.37 -16.62
C PRO A 240 4.70 6.41 -17.35
N GLN A 241 5.33 7.39 -17.98
CA GLN A 241 4.62 8.43 -18.71
C GLN A 241 3.85 7.87 -19.93
N THR A 242 4.42 6.88 -20.62
CA THR A 242 3.79 6.31 -21.84
C THR A 242 2.51 5.55 -21.49
N VAL A 243 2.55 4.68 -20.49
CA VAL A 243 1.35 3.95 -20.03
C VAL A 243 0.34 4.90 -19.39
N GLY A 244 0.82 5.95 -18.74
CA GLY A 244 0.00 6.97 -18.08
C GLY A 244 -0.99 7.67 -18.98
N TYR A 245 -0.66 7.97 -20.25
CA TYR A 245 -1.60 8.59 -21.19
C TYR A 245 -2.88 7.76 -21.37
N GLY A 246 -2.74 6.45 -21.53
CA GLY A 246 -3.89 5.55 -21.69
C GLY A 246 -4.69 5.37 -20.39
N LEU A 247 -3.98 5.13 -19.29
CA LEU A 247 -4.62 4.87 -17.99
C LEU A 247 -5.29 6.12 -17.40
N ASN A 248 -4.75 7.31 -17.65
CA ASN A 248 -5.33 8.58 -17.19
C ASN A 248 -6.54 9.03 -18.01
N ASP A 249 -6.67 8.56 -19.26
CA ASP A 249 -7.78 8.92 -20.14
C ASP A 249 -8.91 7.90 -20.19
N SER A 250 -8.63 6.62 -19.90
CA SER A 250 -9.60 5.53 -19.90
C SER A 250 -9.90 5.03 -18.49
N PRO A 251 -11.08 5.32 -17.90
CA PRO A 251 -11.43 4.77 -16.59
C PRO A 251 -11.49 3.24 -16.61
N VAL A 252 -11.95 2.64 -17.71
CA VAL A 252 -12.01 1.19 -17.87
C VAL A 252 -10.62 0.57 -18.02
N GLY A 253 -9.71 1.25 -18.71
CA GLY A 253 -8.30 0.84 -18.78
C GLY A 253 -7.62 0.91 -17.41
N LEU A 254 -7.87 1.99 -16.66
CA LEU A 254 -7.40 2.15 -15.28
C LEU A 254 -7.95 1.04 -14.37
N ALA A 255 -9.26 0.79 -14.43
CA ALA A 255 -9.90 -0.27 -13.66
C ALA A 255 -9.30 -1.64 -13.99
N ALA A 256 -9.10 -1.96 -15.26
CA ALA A 256 -8.46 -3.21 -15.68
C ALA A 256 -7.04 -3.34 -15.11
N TRP A 257 -6.24 -2.27 -15.17
CA TRP A 257 -4.85 -2.25 -14.67
C TRP A 257 -4.73 -2.49 -13.18
N ILE A 258 -5.68 -1.97 -12.39
CA ILE A 258 -5.70 -2.09 -10.92
C ILE A 258 -6.37 -3.41 -10.49
N ILE A 259 -7.54 -3.74 -11.03
CA ILE A 259 -8.33 -4.93 -10.63
C ILE A 259 -7.51 -6.23 -10.84
N GLU A 260 -6.70 -6.29 -11.89
CA GLU A 260 -5.84 -7.45 -12.15
C GLU A 260 -4.89 -7.73 -10.98
N LYS A 261 -4.42 -6.69 -10.26
CA LYS A 261 -3.56 -6.86 -9.07
C LYS A 261 -4.34 -7.42 -7.88
N PHE A 262 -5.57 -6.98 -7.69
CA PHE A 262 -6.45 -7.56 -6.66
C PHE A 262 -6.79 -9.03 -6.91
N HIS A 263 -6.75 -9.48 -8.18
CA HIS A 263 -6.86 -10.89 -8.51
C HIS A 263 -5.54 -11.64 -8.28
N GLY A 264 -4.45 -11.15 -8.86
CA GLY A 264 -3.18 -11.87 -8.92
C GLY A 264 -2.37 -11.88 -7.61
N TRP A 265 -2.66 -10.96 -6.68
CA TRP A 265 -1.91 -10.80 -5.42
C TRP A 265 -2.69 -11.22 -4.17
N THR A 266 -3.87 -11.79 -4.36
CA THR A 266 -4.67 -12.43 -3.33
C THR A 266 -4.83 -13.92 -3.67
N LYS A 267 -5.82 -14.59 -3.10
CA LYS A 267 -6.09 -15.99 -3.43
C LYS A 267 -6.69 -16.10 -4.84
N GLU A 268 -5.94 -16.68 -5.77
CA GLU A 268 -6.28 -16.75 -7.21
C GLU A 268 -7.40 -17.72 -7.61
N ASP A 269 -7.94 -18.52 -6.69
CA ASP A 269 -8.72 -19.71 -7.02
C ASP A 269 -10.18 -19.45 -7.42
N THR A 270 -10.60 -18.21 -7.58
CA THR A 270 -12.01 -17.91 -7.80
C THR A 270 -12.21 -16.80 -8.84
N ASP A 271 -13.31 -16.88 -9.61
CA ASP A 271 -13.86 -15.74 -10.35
C ASP A 271 -14.33 -14.59 -9.41
N LYS A 272 -14.18 -14.79 -8.10
CA LYS A 272 -14.55 -13.84 -7.04
C LYS A 272 -13.30 -13.30 -6.39
N LEU A 273 -13.10 -11.99 -6.42
CA LEU A 273 -12.01 -11.34 -5.68
C LEU A 273 -12.27 -11.43 -4.17
N VAL A 274 -11.21 -11.57 -3.39
CA VAL A 274 -11.29 -11.63 -1.91
C VAL A 274 -11.67 -10.25 -1.35
N VAL A 275 -11.07 -9.20 -1.90
CA VAL A 275 -11.43 -7.82 -1.56
C VAL A 275 -12.76 -7.47 -2.23
N SER A 276 -13.64 -6.76 -1.52
CA SER A 276 -14.95 -6.38 -2.06
C SER A 276 -14.81 -5.47 -3.28
N LEU A 277 -15.69 -5.66 -4.27
CA LEU A 277 -15.70 -4.79 -5.45
C LEU A 277 -15.92 -3.32 -5.08
N ASP A 278 -16.68 -3.02 -4.03
CA ASP A 278 -16.92 -1.66 -3.53
C ASP A 278 -15.62 -0.99 -3.06
N ASP A 279 -14.78 -1.71 -2.29
CA ASP A 279 -13.47 -1.22 -1.85
C ASP A 279 -12.50 -1.02 -3.03
N ILE A 280 -12.49 -1.98 -3.97
CA ILE A 280 -11.65 -1.88 -5.18
C ILE A 280 -12.06 -0.68 -6.03
N LEU A 281 -13.36 -0.50 -6.27
CA LEU A 281 -13.87 0.64 -7.02
C LEU A 281 -13.62 1.98 -6.32
N ALA A 282 -13.59 1.99 -4.98
CA ALA A 282 -13.22 3.19 -4.22
C ALA A 282 -11.75 3.57 -4.49
N ILE A 283 -10.84 2.60 -4.50
CA ILE A 283 -9.42 2.83 -4.83
C ILE A 283 -9.29 3.29 -6.29
N VAL A 284 -9.89 2.57 -7.24
CA VAL A 284 -9.87 2.96 -8.67
C VAL A 284 -10.42 4.37 -8.87
N SER A 285 -11.53 4.71 -8.18
CA SER A 285 -12.14 6.05 -8.24
C SER A 285 -11.21 7.12 -7.68
N LEU A 286 -10.50 6.85 -6.59
CA LEU A 286 -9.51 7.79 -6.04
C LEU A 286 -8.40 8.09 -7.07
N TYR A 287 -7.82 7.03 -7.68
CA TYR A 287 -6.82 7.20 -8.74
C TYR A 287 -7.36 8.00 -9.94
N TRP A 288 -8.62 7.74 -10.32
CA TRP A 288 -9.27 8.45 -11.41
C TRP A 288 -9.49 9.93 -11.10
N TYR A 289 -10.14 10.25 -9.98
CA TYR A 289 -10.49 11.64 -9.64
C TYR A 289 -9.29 12.50 -9.33
N THR A 290 -8.23 11.92 -8.81
CA THR A 290 -6.97 12.63 -8.51
C THR A 290 -5.98 12.55 -9.67
N GLU A 291 -6.28 11.81 -10.74
CA GLU A 291 -5.40 11.63 -11.90
C GLU A 291 -3.99 11.13 -11.49
N SER A 292 -3.91 10.28 -10.45
CA SER A 292 -2.66 9.91 -9.79
C SER A 292 -1.98 8.67 -10.37
N ILE A 293 -2.57 8.01 -11.37
CA ILE A 293 -1.99 6.77 -11.93
C ILE A 293 -0.60 7.00 -12.53
N THR A 294 -0.39 8.11 -13.24
CA THR A 294 0.92 8.39 -13.86
C THR A 294 1.96 8.79 -12.82
N SER A 295 1.59 9.63 -11.84
CA SER A 295 2.50 10.07 -10.78
C SER A 295 2.89 8.91 -9.85
N SER A 296 1.95 8.03 -9.52
CA SER A 296 2.24 6.83 -8.74
C SER A 296 3.12 5.83 -9.51
N ALA A 297 2.90 5.66 -10.81
CA ALA A 297 3.77 4.84 -11.66
C ALA A 297 5.20 5.39 -11.73
N ARG A 298 5.39 6.74 -11.72
CA ARG A 298 6.73 7.35 -11.67
C ARG A 298 7.51 6.96 -10.41
N PHE A 299 6.85 6.66 -9.32
CA PHE A 299 7.51 6.21 -8.10
C PHE A 299 8.37 4.96 -8.33
N TYR A 300 7.91 4.01 -9.16
CA TYR A 300 8.70 2.85 -9.59
C TYR A 300 9.97 3.26 -10.34
N PHE A 301 9.85 4.23 -11.23
CA PHE A 301 10.97 4.75 -12.01
C PHE A 301 12.01 5.45 -11.11
N GLU A 302 11.58 6.25 -10.14
CA GLU A 302 12.45 6.98 -9.23
C GLU A 302 13.16 6.05 -8.22
N ASN A 303 12.59 4.91 -7.90
CA ASN A 303 13.22 3.89 -7.05
C ASN A 303 14.22 3.00 -7.81
N GLY A 304 14.20 2.95 -9.13
CA GLY A 304 15.13 2.16 -9.94
C GLY A 304 16.60 2.46 -9.65
N PRO A 305 17.05 3.75 -9.62
CA PRO A 305 18.42 4.11 -9.28
C PRO A 305 18.82 3.81 -7.82
N LEU A 306 17.85 3.87 -6.88
CA LEU A 306 18.08 3.55 -5.48
C LEU A 306 18.35 2.06 -5.30
N GLY A 307 17.69 1.23 -6.12
CA GLY A 307 17.73 -0.23 -5.97
C GLY A 307 17.15 -0.68 -4.64
N PHE A 308 17.29 -1.96 -4.38
CA PHE A 308 16.99 -2.53 -3.06
C PHE A 308 18.27 -2.55 -2.25
N THR A 309 18.54 -1.51 -1.45
CA THR A 309 19.66 -1.48 -0.51
C THR A 309 19.23 -2.08 0.82
N PHE A 310 20.08 -2.93 1.39
CA PHE A 310 19.76 -3.72 2.59
C PHE A 310 20.77 -3.50 3.69
N ASN A 311 20.98 -2.24 4.09
CA ASN A 311 21.70 -1.99 5.33
C ASN A 311 20.87 -2.55 6.50
N PRO A 312 21.51 -3.25 7.45
CA PRO A 312 20.82 -3.74 8.63
C PRO A 312 20.22 -2.59 9.44
N VAL A 313 19.02 -2.83 9.99
CA VAL A 313 18.35 -1.94 10.92
C VAL A 313 18.30 -2.57 12.32
N SER A 314 18.53 -1.76 13.34
CA SER A 314 18.61 -2.23 14.74
C SER A 314 17.26 -2.24 15.46
N GLN A 315 16.28 -1.49 14.95
CA GLN A 315 14.94 -1.40 15.56
C GLN A 315 14.28 -2.78 15.57
N PRO A 316 13.55 -3.12 16.65
CA PRO A 316 12.71 -4.30 16.68
C PRO A 316 11.79 -4.36 15.47
N MET A 317 11.70 -5.55 14.84
CA MET A 317 10.89 -5.75 13.65
C MET A 317 9.90 -6.90 13.85
N ALA A 318 8.65 -6.68 13.44
CA ALA A 318 7.65 -7.72 13.25
C ALA A 318 7.40 -7.97 11.76
N GLY A 319 7.38 -9.25 11.38
CA GLY A 319 6.94 -9.71 10.05
C GLY A 319 5.60 -10.43 10.16
N ALA A 320 4.57 -9.88 9.49
CA ALA A 320 3.27 -10.54 9.29
C ALA A 320 3.25 -11.14 7.87
N ILE A 321 3.52 -12.43 7.74
CA ILE A 321 3.73 -13.11 6.46
C ILE A 321 2.42 -13.73 5.98
N PHE A 322 1.84 -13.19 4.91
CA PHE A 322 0.59 -13.71 4.34
C PHE A 322 0.87 -14.75 3.25
N GLU A 323 0.04 -15.81 3.21
CA GLU A 323 0.27 -16.99 2.35
C GLU A 323 0.34 -16.68 0.84
N ASN A 324 -0.46 -15.70 0.37
CA ASN A 324 -0.53 -15.32 -1.04
C ASN A 324 0.18 -13.97 -1.32
N GLU A 325 1.10 -13.55 -0.44
CA GLU A 325 1.94 -12.37 -0.69
C GLU A 325 2.89 -12.64 -1.87
N ILE A 326 3.14 -11.63 -2.70
CA ILE A 326 3.97 -11.73 -3.91
C ILE A 326 5.42 -12.10 -3.63
N ALA A 327 5.94 -11.78 -2.45
CA ALA A 327 7.28 -12.14 -2.00
C ALA A 327 7.24 -12.65 -0.56
N ARG A 328 7.68 -13.88 -0.36
CA ARG A 328 7.77 -14.53 0.95
C ARG A 328 9.21 -15.03 1.16
N PRO A 329 10.13 -14.15 1.55
CA PRO A 329 11.50 -14.58 1.81
C PRO A 329 11.57 -15.47 3.06
N PRO A 330 12.51 -16.42 3.12
CA PRO A 330 12.80 -17.14 4.34
C PRO A 330 13.20 -16.20 5.46
N ARG A 331 12.79 -16.50 6.68
CA ARG A 331 13.18 -15.73 7.88
C ARG A 331 14.70 -15.63 8.02
N ALA A 332 15.44 -16.70 7.71
CA ALA A 332 16.89 -16.72 7.76
C ALA A 332 17.56 -15.64 6.88
N TRP A 333 16.93 -15.26 5.75
CA TRP A 333 17.43 -14.13 4.93
C TRP A 333 17.08 -12.79 5.56
N ALA A 334 15.86 -12.66 6.08
CA ALA A 334 15.39 -11.42 6.71
C ALA A 334 16.20 -11.09 7.98
N GLU A 335 16.64 -12.08 8.75
CA GLU A 335 17.49 -11.91 9.96
C GLU A 335 18.88 -11.28 9.67
N LYS A 336 19.31 -11.25 8.40
CA LYS A 336 20.54 -10.53 8.00
C LYS A 336 20.35 -9.02 7.93
N ILE A 337 19.10 -8.57 7.84
CA ILE A 337 18.75 -7.17 7.61
C ILE A 337 17.97 -6.60 8.80
N TYR A 338 17.13 -7.40 9.44
CA TYR A 338 16.17 -6.97 10.45
C TYR A 338 16.43 -7.61 11.81
N ASN A 339 16.22 -6.85 12.87
CA ASN A 339 16.18 -7.34 14.25
C ASN A 339 14.79 -7.94 14.52
N ILE A 340 14.55 -9.18 14.12
CA ILE A 340 13.24 -9.82 14.13
C ILE A 340 12.87 -10.27 15.56
N VAL A 341 11.86 -9.64 16.15
CA VAL A 341 11.28 -10.01 17.46
C VAL A 341 9.93 -10.72 17.31
N GLN A 342 9.30 -10.62 16.15
CA GLN A 342 8.06 -11.32 15.82
C GLN A 342 8.06 -11.74 14.34
N TRP A 343 7.59 -12.98 14.08
CA TRP A 343 7.45 -13.51 12.73
C TRP A 343 6.28 -14.48 12.70
N ASN A 344 5.15 -14.01 12.19
CA ASN A 344 3.92 -14.77 12.18
C ASN A 344 3.45 -15.00 10.75
N GLN A 345 2.82 -16.17 10.53
CA GLN A 345 2.22 -16.53 9.25
C GLN A 345 0.70 -16.47 9.34
N TYR A 346 0.05 -15.97 8.28
CA TYR A 346 -1.39 -15.74 8.25
C TYR A 346 -1.99 -16.12 6.90
N PRO A 347 -3.26 -16.58 6.88
CA PRO A 347 -4.01 -16.69 5.63
C PRO A 347 -4.29 -15.30 5.06
N GLY A 348 -4.33 -15.18 3.73
CA GLY A 348 -4.58 -13.92 3.02
C GLY A 348 -3.46 -13.60 2.04
N GLY A 349 -3.49 -12.42 1.47
CA GLY A 349 -2.55 -11.98 0.44
C GLY A 349 -2.00 -10.58 0.68
N HIS A 350 -1.66 -9.95 -0.41
CA HIS A 350 -0.93 -8.68 -0.46
C HIS A 350 -1.67 -7.51 0.20
N PHE A 351 -2.99 -7.45 0.03
CA PHE A 351 -3.81 -6.35 0.55
C PHE A 351 -4.30 -6.62 1.98
N ALA A 352 -3.38 -6.97 2.88
CA ALA A 352 -3.68 -7.46 4.22
C ALA A 352 -4.64 -6.56 5.02
N ALA A 353 -4.51 -5.24 4.94
CA ALA A 353 -5.38 -4.29 5.62
C ALA A 353 -6.84 -4.30 5.09
N LEU A 354 -7.05 -4.70 3.83
CA LEU A 354 -8.37 -4.85 3.21
C LEU A 354 -8.95 -6.25 3.39
N GLU A 355 -8.09 -7.28 3.26
CA GLU A 355 -8.48 -8.69 3.33
C GLU A 355 -8.75 -9.14 4.78
N ASN A 356 -7.86 -8.76 5.69
CA ASN A 356 -7.80 -9.26 7.07
C ASN A 356 -7.44 -8.14 8.07
N PRO A 357 -8.22 -7.04 8.15
CA PRO A 357 -7.90 -5.90 9.01
C PRO A 357 -7.74 -6.29 10.49
N ASP A 358 -8.57 -7.23 10.99
CA ASP A 358 -8.50 -7.72 12.37
C ASP A 358 -7.20 -8.48 12.65
N ILE A 359 -6.76 -9.33 11.70
CA ILE A 359 -5.52 -10.10 11.84
C ILE A 359 -4.32 -9.15 11.88
N LEU A 360 -4.26 -8.22 10.93
CA LEU A 360 -3.15 -7.27 10.85
C LEU A 360 -3.09 -6.35 12.08
N ALA A 361 -4.24 -5.82 12.53
CA ALA A 361 -4.31 -5.01 13.74
C ALA A 361 -3.87 -5.80 14.99
N ASN A 362 -4.34 -7.05 15.14
CA ASN A 362 -3.95 -7.91 16.26
C ASN A 362 -2.45 -8.25 16.26
N ASP A 363 -1.85 -8.41 15.07
CA ASP A 363 -0.41 -8.67 14.94
C ASP A 363 0.41 -7.44 15.37
N ILE A 364 -0.06 -6.23 15.03
CA ILE A 364 0.54 -4.95 15.48
C ILE A 364 0.44 -4.82 17.01
N PHE A 365 -0.73 -5.10 17.63
CA PHE A 365 -0.86 -5.11 19.09
C PHE A 365 0.09 -6.10 19.74
N SER A 366 0.18 -7.33 19.20
CA SER A 366 1.09 -8.37 19.72
C SER A 366 2.55 -7.97 19.61
N PHE A 367 2.92 -7.24 18.54
CA PHE A 367 4.26 -6.71 18.37
C PHE A 367 4.58 -5.65 19.41
N VAL A 368 3.71 -4.65 19.56
CA VAL A 368 3.92 -3.54 20.51
C VAL A 368 3.97 -4.02 21.93
N ALA A 369 3.16 -5.02 22.31
CA ALA A 369 3.22 -5.64 23.63
C ALA A 369 4.56 -6.31 23.98
N LYS A 370 5.43 -6.58 23.00
CA LYS A 370 6.78 -7.13 23.19
C LYS A 370 7.85 -6.04 23.31
N LEU A 371 7.49 -4.81 22.98
CA LEU A 371 8.40 -3.68 23.08
C LEU A 371 8.33 -3.12 24.51
N GLU A 372 9.48 -2.80 25.07
CA GLU A 372 9.58 -2.14 26.38
C GLU A 372 9.47 -0.61 26.18
N ILE A 373 8.25 -0.11 25.87
CA ILE A 373 7.99 1.32 25.55
C ILE A 373 6.88 1.89 26.43
#